data_cb31cd158157fb251cb6c5a9917e4632
#
_entry.id   cb31cd158157fb251cb6c5a9917e4632
#
_cell.length_a   1.000
_cell.length_b   1.000
_cell.length_c   1.000
_cell.angle_alpha   90.00
_cell.angle_beta   90.00
_cell.angle_gamma   90.00
#
_symmetry.space_group_name_H-M   'P 1'
#
loop_
_entity.id
_entity.type
_entity.pdbx_description
1 polymer ?
#
loop_
_entity_poly.entity_id
_entity_poly.type
_entity_poly.pdbx_seq_one_letter_code
_entity_poly.pdbx_strand_id
1 'polypeptide(L)'
;MAELTEDEINARANEKAKKRKAAREKMLADKTKEKGLLIVHTGKGKGKSTAAFGLVFRALGNGMRVGIVQFVKGKWETGERTALERFGDEVTIRAMGEGFTWDTQDRARDIAAAKAAWEKAKEMIEACRGEDRPYDMILLDEINIVLRYDYLPLDEVVEFLSKRPEMLHVIVTGRNAKPELIEAADLVTEMTQVKHPFREQNVKAQKGIEF
;
A
#
# COMPACT_ATOMS: atom_id res chain seq x y z
N MET A 1 24.31 -45.32 -4.44
CA MET A 1 23.57 -44.83 -3.29
C MET A 1 22.18 -45.41 -3.40
N ALA A 2 21.66 -46.11 -2.38
CA ALA A 2 20.33 -46.65 -2.41
C ALA A 2 19.30 -45.52 -2.48
N GLU A 3 18.35 -45.59 -3.40
CA GLU A 3 17.23 -44.67 -3.45
C GLU A 3 16.35 -44.93 -2.22
N LEU A 4 15.94 -43.81 -1.56
CA LEU A 4 15.01 -43.87 -0.42
C LEU A 4 13.65 -44.39 -0.89
N THR A 5 13.04 -45.24 -0.09
CA THR A 5 11.67 -45.64 -0.31
C THR A 5 10.71 -44.48 -0.10
N GLU A 6 9.52 -44.53 -0.68
CA GLU A 6 8.50 -43.50 -0.54
C GLU A 6 8.08 -43.30 0.93
N ASP A 7 8.05 -44.35 1.73
CA ASP A 7 7.78 -44.30 3.15
C ASP A 7 8.87 -43.56 3.93
N GLU A 8 10.15 -43.76 3.58
CA GLU A 8 11.28 -43.06 4.18
C GLU A 8 11.26 -41.56 3.82
N ILE A 9 10.92 -41.22 2.56
CA ILE A 9 10.76 -39.83 2.11
C ILE A 9 9.63 -39.15 2.89
N ASN A 10 8.48 -39.82 3.02
CA ASN A 10 7.32 -39.33 3.76
C ASN A 10 7.63 -39.14 5.26
N ALA A 11 8.30 -40.09 5.88
CA ALA A 11 8.70 -40.01 7.29
C ALA A 11 9.63 -38.78 7.54
N ARG A 12 10.63 -38.57 6.68
CA ARG A 12 11.54 -37.40 6.75
C ARG A 12 10.80 -36.08 6.51
N ALA A 13 9.87 -36.03 5.54
CA ALA A 13 9.06 -34.84 5.28
C ALA A 13 8.18 -34.50 6.49
N ASN A 14 7.53 -35.49 7.10
CA ASN A 14 6.70 -35.33 8.27
C ASN A 14 7.49 -34.86 9.50
N GLU A 15 8.67 -35.42 9.74
CA GLU A 15 9.55 -34.98 10.83
C GLU A 15 10.00 -33.53 10.65
N LYS A 16 10.40 -33.17 9.40
CA LYS A 16 10.74 -31.78 9.06
C LYS A 16 9.58 -30.82 9.25
N ALA A 17 8.36 -31.25 8.87
CA ALA A 17 7.15 -30.45 9.09
C ALA A 17 6.83 -30.23 10.58
N LYS A 18 6.97 -31.27 11.42
CA LYS A 18 6.83 -31.16 12.88
C LYS A 18 7.82 -30.20 13.49
N LYS A 19 9.11 -30.29 13.13
CA LYS A 19 10.16 -29.37 13.60
C LYS A 19 9.87 -27.92 13.19
N ARG A 20 9.43 -27.69 11.93
CA ARG A 20 9.03 -26.36 11.44
C ARG A 20 7.81 -25.81 12.20
N LYS A 21 6.82 -26.64 12.48
CA LYS A 21 5.64 -26.26 13.27
C LYS A 21 6.03 -25.82 14.67
N ALA A 22 6.81 -26.62 15.38
CA ALA A 22 7.28 -26.31 16.73
C ALA A 22 8.12 -25.02 16.79
N ALA A 23 9.03 -24.83 15.83
CA ALA A 23 9.82 -23.60 15.73
C ALA A 23 8.94 -22.37 15.47
N ARG A 24 7.92 -22.50 14.60
CA ARG A 24 6.95 -21.43 14.32
C ARG A 24 6.09 -21.10 15.55
N GLU A 25 5.61 -22.09 16.26
CA GLU A 25 4.82 -21.90 17.50
C GLU A 25 5.63 -21.15 18.56
N LYS A 26 6.90 -21.54 18.76
CA LYS A 26 7.81 -20.82 19.66
C LYS A 26 8.03 -19.36 19.22
N MET A 27 8.26 -19.12 17.93
CA MET A 27 8.41 -17.77 17.39
C MET A 27 7.15 -16.91 17.56
N LEU A 28 5.96 -17.52 17.41
CA LEU A 28 4.67 -16.82 17.54
C LEU A 28 4.35 -16.48 19.00
N ALA A 29 4.77 -17.30 19.96
CA ALA A 29 4.53 -17.06 21.38
C ALA A 29 5.11 -15.72 21.87
N ASP A 30 6.20 -15.24 21.23
CA ASP A 30 6.85 -13.97 21.56
C ASP A 30 6.22 -12.76 20.84
N LYS A 31 5.25 -12.97 19.92
CA LYS A 31 4.61 -11.92 19.11
C LYS A 31 3.31 -11.48 19.74
N THR A 32 3.39 -10.57 20.72
CA THR A 32 2.24 -10.12 21.52
C THR A 32 1.83 -8.67 21.25
N LYS A 33 2.61 -7.92 20.47
CA LYS A 33 2.35 -6.50 20.22
C LYS A 33 1.42 -6.31 19.04
N GLU A 34 0.41 -5.46 19.23
CA GLU A 34 -0.47 -4.94 18.17
C GLU A 34 -0.25 -3.44 18.02
N LYS A 35 -0.18 -2.96 16.79
CA LYS A 35 -0.12 -1.54 16.44
C LYS A 35 -0.54 -1.31 14.99
N GLY A 36 -0.92 -0.10 14.68
CA GLY A 36 -1.07 0.36 13.31
C GLY A 36 0.28 0.36 12.57
N LEU A 37 0.31 -0.15 11.36
CA LEU A 37 1.53 -0.27 10.56
C LEU A 37 1.63 0.84 9.51
N LEU A 38 2.82 1.42 9.35
CA LEU A 38 3.18 2.19 8.18
C LEU A 38 3.76 1.25 7.13
N ILE A 39 3.04 1.08 6.03
CA ILE A 39 3.37 0.12 4.96
C ILE A 39 3.73 0.89 3.70
N VAL A 40 4.88 0.60 3.11
CA VAL A 40 5.35 1.23 1.86
C VAL A 40 5.45 0.20 0.74
N HIS A 41 4.69 0.40 -0.33
CA HIS A 41 4.82 -0.34 -1.57
C HIS A 41 5.54 0.53 -2.60
N THR A 42 6.77 0.17 -2.96
CA THR A 42 7.62 0.95 -3.86
C THR A 42 8.23 0.09 -4.99
N GLY A 43 9.18 0.62 -5.71
CA GLY A 43 9.90 -0.06 -6.78
C GLY A 43 9.39 0.29 -8.19
N LYS A 44 10.17 -0.14 -9.20
CA LYS A 44 9.92 0.14 -10.63
C LYS A 44 8.86 -0.76 -11.25
N GLY A 45 8.61 -1.93 -10.66
CA GLY A 45 7.64 -2.93 -11.14
C GLY A 45 6.19 -2.50 -10.93
N LYS A 46 5.28 -3.25 -11.57
CA LYS A 46 3.83 -3.11 -11.40
C LYS A 46 3.35 -3.83 -10.13
N GLY A 47 2.11 -3.52 -9.72
CA GLY A 47 1.44 -4.20 -8.62
C GLY A 47 1.43 -3.42 -7.29
N LYS A 48 2.07 -2.25 -7.18
CA LYS A 48 2.09 -1.44 -5.94
C LYS A 48 0.68 -1.06 -5.46
N SER A 49 -0.07 -0.36 -6.28
CA SER A 49 -1.46 0.00 -5.98
C SER A 49 -2.34 -1.25 -5.89
N THR A 50 -2.16 -2.25 -6.77
CA THR A 50 -2.91 -3.52 -6.72
C THR A 50 -2.72 -4.24 -5.38
N ALA A 51 -1.50 -4.31 -4.85
CA ALA A 51 -1.24 -4.89 -3.52
C ALA A 51 -1.88 -4.05 -2.40
N ALA A 52 -1.79 -2.72 -2.49
CA ALA A 52 -2.41 -1.81 -1.54
C ALA A 52 -3.95 -1.94 -1.54
N PHE A 53 -4.58 -1.95 -2.70
CA PHE A 53 -6.02 -2.22 -2.81
C PHE A 53 -6.39 -3.63 -2.34
N GLY A 54 -5.53 -4.62 -2.52
CA GLY A 54 -5.68 -5.96 -1.93
C GLY A 54 -5.76 -5.92 -0.40
N LEU A 55 -4.95 -5.06 0.26
CA LEU A 55 -5.04 -4.82 1.70
C LEU A 55 -6.33 -4.07 2.07
N VAL A 56 -6.75 -3.08 1.27
CA VAL A 56 -8.03 -2.39 1.45
C VAL A 56 -9.20 -3.37 1.42
N PHE A 57 -9.30 -4.23 0.40
CA PHE A 57 -10.36 -5.25 0.32
C PHE A 57 -10.32 -6.23 1.49
N ARG A 58 -9.12 -6.62 1.94
CA ARG A 58 -8.95 -7.46 3.12
C ARG A 58 -9.44 -6.78 4.39
N ALA A 59 -9.13 -5.50 4.57
CA ALA A 59 -9.58 -4.71 5.71
C ALA A 59 -11.12 -4.60 5.74
N LEU A 60 -11.72 -4.20 4.61
CA LEU A 60 -13.18 -4.13 4.46
C LEU A 60 -13.85 -5.49 4.72
N GLY A 61 -13.28 -6.58 4.20
CA GLY A 61 -13.77 -7.94 4.46
C GLY A 61 -13.65 -8.39 5.92
N ASN A 62 -12.90 -7.67 6.75
CA ASN A 62 -12.82 -7.84 8.20
C ASN A 62 -13.63 -6.77 8.99
N GLY A 63 -14.52 -6.03 8.34
CA GLY A 63 -15.35 -5.02 8.96
C GLY A 63 -14.62 -3.73 9.35
N MET A 64 -13.42 -3.51 8.81
CA MET A 64 -12.65 -2.28 9.03
C MET A 64 -13.11 -1.17 8.09
N ARG A 65 -13.06 0.08 8.56
CA ARG A 65 -13.35 1.27 7.74
C ARG A 65 -12.09 1.82 7.13
N VAL A 66 -12.15 2.20 5.83
CA VAL A 66 -10.96 2.57 5.05
C VAL A 66 -11.11 3.94 4.42
N GLY A 67 -10.07 4.77 4.57
CA GLY A 67 -9.90 6.01 3.84
C GLY A 67 -8.87 5.87 2.71
N ILE A 68 -9.13 6.49 1.55
CA ILE A 68 -8.22 6.46 0.41
C ILE A 68 -8.04 7.88 -0.12
N VAL A 69 -6.79 8.31 -0.24
CA VAL A 69 -6.41 9.57 -0.90
C VAL A 69 -5.51 9.24 -2.10
N GLN A 70 -5.94 9.63 -3.30
CA GLN A 70 -5.18 9.44 -4.53
C GLN A 70 -4.53 10.74 -4.96
N PHE A 71 -3.19 10.78 -5.03
CA PHE A 71 -2.39 11.98 -5.25
C PHE A 71 -2.19 12.35 -6.72
N VAL A 72 -2.19 11.37 -7.61
CA VAL A 72 -1.84 11.57 -9.02
C VAL A 72 -3.01 11.25 -9.96
N LYS A 73 -3.77 10.22 -9.64
CA LYS A 73 -4.91 9.83 -10.48
C LYS A 73 -6.02 10.87 -10.39
N GLY A 74 -6.36 11.45 -11.54
CA GLY A 74 -7.53 12.30 -11.68
C GLY A 74 -8.85 11.52 -11.64
N LYS A 75 -9.89 12.04 -12.26
CA LYS A 75 -11.26 11.46 -12.30
C LYS A 75 -11.38 10.16 -13.14
N TRP A 76 -10.27 9.43 -13.34
CA TRP A 76 -10.32 8.19 -14.11
C TRP A 76 -11.08 7.11 -13.32
N GLU A 77 -12.09 6.56 -13.95
CA GLU A 77 -12.79 5.40 -13.41
C GLU A 77 -11.87 4.18 -13.52
N THR A 78 -11.47 3.65 -12.35
CA THR A 78 -10.73 2.39 -12.28
C THR A 78 -11.65 1.28 -11.79
N GLY A 79 -11.35 0.04 -12.16
CA GLY A 79 -12.12 -1.12 -11.72
C GLY A 79 -12.16 -1.24 -10.19
N GLU A 80 -11.08 -0.87 -9.50
CA GLU A 80 -11.02 -0.86 -8.04
C GLU A 80 -12.01 0.14 -7.44
N ARG A 81 -12.14 1.34 -8.02
CA ARG A 81 -13.08 2.35 -7.53
C ARG A 81 -14.52 1.85 -7.64
N THR A 82 -14.91 1.36 -8.82
CA THR A 82 -16.25 0.80 -9.04
C THR A 82 -16.56 -0.36 -8.10
N ALA A 83 -15.56 -1.21 -7.81
CA ALA A 83 -15.73 -2.31 -6.86
C ALA A 83 -15.89 -1.80 -5.41
N LEU A 84 -15.12 -0.78 -5.02
CA LEU A 84 -15.15 -0.21 -3.68
C LEU A 84 -16.43 0.57 -3.39
N GLU A 85 -17.07 1.18 -4.38
CA GLU A 85 -18.36 1.87 -4.21
C GLU A 85 -19.48 0.96 -3.64
N ARG A 86 -19.32 -0.38 -3.78
CA ARG A 86 -20.27 -1.35 -3.22
C ARG A 86 -20.21 -1.47 -1.70
N PHE A 87 -19.13 -0.97 -1.07
CA PHE A 87 -18.96 -0.97 0.39
C PHE A 87 -19.58 0.26 1.08
N GLY A 88 -20.18 1.18 0.32
CA GLY A 88 -20.91 2.32 0.88
C GLY A 88 -20.09 3.15 1.85
N ASP A 89 -20.60 3.32 3.07
CA ASP A 89 -20.00 4.17 4.10
C ASP A 89 -18.74 3.57 4.76
N GLU A 90 -18.42 2.30 4.48
CA GLU A 90 -17.20 1.66 5.01
C GLU A 90 -15.94 2.16 4.31
N VAL A 91 -16.08 2.78 3.13
CA VAL A 91 -14.95 3.31 2.37
C VAL A 91 -15.16 4.76 1.96
N THR A 92 -14.15 5.59 2.20
CA THR A 92 -14.12 6.97 1.74
C THR A 92 -13.00 7.16 0.72
N ILE A 93 -13.32 7.57 -0.51
CA ILE A 93 -12.32 7.78 -1.56
C ILE A 93 -12.24 9.28 -1.89
N ARG A 94 -11.05 9.84 -1.90
CA ARG A 94 -10.73 11.22 -2.31
C ARG A 94 -9.70 11.18 -3.45
N ALA A 95 -10.17 11.28 -4.68
CA ALA A 95 -9.32 11.47 -5.85
C ALA A 95 -8.99 12.96 -5.99
N MET A 96 -7.80 13.36 -5.59
CA MET A 96 -7.36 14.76 -5.51
C MET A 96 -6.37 15.12 -6.62
N GLY A 97 -5.80 14.14 -7.32
CA GLY A 97 -4.91 14.36 -8.45
C GLY A 97 -5.67 14.86 -9.69
N GLU A 98 -5.00 15.65 -10.51
CA GLU A 98 -5.54 16.15 -11.78
C GLU A 98 -5.05 15.35 -13.01
N GLY A 99 -4.37 14.24 -12.79
CA GLY A 99 -3.73 13.40 -13.80
C GLY A 99 -2.24 13.26 -13.54
N PHE A 100 -1.54 12.72 -14.51
CA PHE A 100 -0.08 12.61 -14.43
C PHE A 100 0.59 13.93 -14.78
N THR A 101 1.74 14.21 -14.16
CA THR A 101 2.52 15.44 -14.37
C THR A 101 2.92 15.70 -15.82
N TRP A 102 3.02 14.65 -16.65
CA TRP A 102 3.25 14.79 -18.09
C TRP A 102 1.99 15.19 -18.88
N ASP A 103 0.81 15.05 -18.30
CA ASP A 103 -0.45 15.46 -18.93
C ASP A 103 -0.77 16.93 -18.61
N THR A 104 -0.49 17.36 -17.37
CA THR A 104 -0.82 18.73 -16.90
C THR A 104 0.14 19.78 -17.46
N GLN A 105 1.43 19.44 -17.59
CA GLN A 105 2.51 20.36 -18.00
C GLN A 105 2.54 21.68 -17.21
N ASP A 106 1.93 21.70 -16.03
CA ASP A 106 1.83 22.86 -15.13
C ASP A 106 2.27 22.46 -13.71
N ARG A 107 3.54 22.69 -13.42
CA ARG A 107 4.15 22.35 -12.12
C ARG A 107 3.47 23.06 -10.94
N ALA A 108 3.05 24.30 -11.10
CA ALA A 108 2.43 25.06 -10.02
C ALA A 108 1.07 24.47 -9.64
N ARG A 109 0.31 24.04 -10.63
CA ARG A 109 -0.97 23.37 -10.48
C ARG A 109 -0.79 21.97 -9.83
N ASP A 110 0.23 21.23 -10.25
CA ASP A 110 0.56 19.91 -9.66
C ASP A 110 0.92 20.03 -8.18
N ILE A 111 1.73 21.04 -7.82
CA ILE A 111 2.09 21.32 -6.42
C ILE A 111 0.84 21.69 -5.61
N ALA A 112 -0.05 22.54 -6.15
CA ALA A 112 -1.28 22.92 -5.46
C ALA A 112 -2.19 21.70 -5.21
N ALA A 113 -2.34 20.83 -6.22
CA ALA A 113 -3.10 19.58 -6.09
C ALA A 113 -2.48 18.63 -5.07
N ALA A 114 -1.15 18.45 -5.09
CA ALA A 114 -0.43 17.62 -4.12
C ALA A 114 -0.60 18.13 -2.69
N LYS A 115 -0.50 19.45 -2.46
CA LYS A 115 -0.74 20.08 -1.15
C LYS A 115 -2.17 19.88 -0.69
N ALA A 116 -3.17 20.09 -1.55
CA ALA A 116 -4.58 19.88 -1.20
C ALA A 116 -4.85 18.41 -0.84
N ALA A 117 -4.26 17.45 -1.57
CA ALA A 117 -4.35 16.02 -1.26
C ALA A 117 -3.70 15.69 0.09
N TRP A 118 -2.55 16.31 0.39
CA TRP A 118 -1.86 16.12 1.66
C TRP A 118 -2.64 16.70 2.84
N GLU A 119 -3.20 17.90 2.71
CA GLU A 119 -4.08 18.47 3.75
C GLU A 119 -5.27 17.54 4.02
N LYS A 120 -5.90 17.00 2.97
CA LYS A 120 -6.99 16.03 3.13
C LYS A 120 -6.54 14.73 3.80
N ALA A 121 -5.35 14.24 3.48
CA ALA A 121 -4.77 13.08 4.15
C ALA A 121 -4.52 13.35 5.64
N LYS A 122 -3.95 14.51 5.98
CA LYS A 122 -3.75 14.92 7.38
C LYS A 122 -5.07 15.00 8.14
N GLU A 123 -6.08 15.66 7.57
CA GLU A 123 -7.42 15.75 8.16
C GLU A 123 -8.00 14.35 8.48
N MET A 124 -7.92 13.42 7.54
CA MET A 124 -8.43 12.06 7.72
C MET A 124 -7.64 11.27 8.77
N ILE A 125 -6.32 11.43 8.83
CA ILE A 125 -5.45 10.78 9.83
C ILE A 125 -5.70 11.37 11.22
N GLU A 126 -5.77 12.70 11.34
CA GLU A 126 -6.02 13.37 12.62
C GLU A 126 -7.41 13.02 13.20
N ALA A 127 -8.42 12.87 12.35
CA ALA A 127 -9.76 12.42 12.78
C ALA A 127 -9.72 11.04 13.47
N CYS A 128 -8.68 10.23 13.26
CA CYS A 128 -8.53 8.92 13.91
C CYS A 128 -7.89 8.97 15.30
N ARG A 129 -7.61 10.16 15.88
CA ARG A 129 -7.04 10.28 17.24
C ARG A 129 -8.06 10.11 18.38
N GLY A 130 -9.36 10.22 18.08
CA GLY A 130 -10.43 10.05 19.05
C GLY A 130 -10.87 8.60 19.24
N GLU A 131 -11.78 8.39 20.19
CA GLU A 131 -12.39 7.06 20.44
C GLU A 131 -13.23 6.59 19.24
N ASP A 132 -13.99 7.51 18.63
CA ASP A 132 -14.82 7.24 17.44
C ASP A 132 -14.04 7.43 16.13
N ARG A 133 -12.88 6.79 16.01
CA ARG A 133 -12.05 6.90 14.82
C ARG A 133 -12.82 6.48 13.56
N PRO A 134 -12.88 7.34 12.51
CA PRO A 134 -13.64 7.05 11.30
C PRO A 134 -12.95 6.01 10.40
N TYR A 135 -11.66 5.76 10.57
CA TYR A 135 -10.89 4.82 9.76
C TYR A 135 -9.97 3.95 10.62
N ASP A 136 -9.84 2.69 10.24
CA ASP A 136 -8.84 1.74 10.75
C ASP A 136 -7.60 1.67 9.85
N MET A 137 -7.79 2.04 8.58
CA MET A 137 -6.74 2.04 7.55
C MET A 137 -6.89 3.25 6.63
N ILE A 138 -5.76 3.88 6.27
CA ILE A 138 -5.70 4.93 5.24
C ILE A 138 -4.69 4.54 4.17
N LEU A 139 -5.12 4.60 2.91
CA LEU A 139 -4.27 4.43 1.75
C LEU A 139 -3.94 5.80 1.14
N LEU A 140 -2.64 6.10 1.04
CA LEU A 140 -2.08 7.25 0.34
C LEU A 140 -1.52 6.76 -1.01
N ASP A 141 -2.42 6.67 -2.00
CA ASP A 141 -2.06 6.10 -3.31
C ASP A 141 -1.27 7.10 -4.16
N GLU A 142 -0.08 6.65 -4.57
CA GLU A 142 0.88 7.40 -5.40
C GLU A 142 1.53 8.63 -4.75
N ILE A 143 1.49 8.80 -3.42
CA ILE A 143 2.17 9.90 -2.72
C ILE A 143 3.69 9.91 -2.99
N ASN A 144 4.33 8.73 -3.18
CA ASN A 144 5.76 8.66 -3.49
C ASN A 144 6.14 9.39 -4.78
N ILE A 145 5.19 9.57 -5.72
CA ILE A 145 5.43 10.32 -6.95
C ILE A 145 5.57 11.81 -6.63
N VAL A 146 4.66 12.37 -5.84
CA VAL A 146 4.71 13.80 -5.49
C VAL A 146 5.89 14.12 -4.57
N LEU A 147 6.29 13.18 -3.70
CA LEU A 147 7.53 13.29 -2.91
C LEU A 147 8.78 13.22 -3.78
N ARG A 148 8.80 12.38 -4.80
CA ARG A 148 9.91 12.27 -5.75
C ARG A 148 10.15 13.58 -6.53
N TYR A 149 9.08 14.29 -6.87
CA TYR A 149 9.14 15.56 -7.59
C TYR A 149 9.27 16.78 -6.67
N ASP A 150 9.44 16.54 -5.36
CA ASP A 150 9.55 17.58 -4.32
C ASP A 150 8.35 18.56 -4.34
N TYR A 151 7.12 18.02 -4.56
CA TYR A 151 5.88 18.79 -4.48
C TYR A 151 5.39 18.95 -3.04
N LEU A 152 5.85 18.08 -2.15
CA LEU A 152 5.62 18.13 -0.70
C LEU A 152 6.97 18.06 0.03
N PRO A 153 7.12 18.76 1.17
CA PRO A 153 8.30 18.63 2.03
C PRO A 153 8.37 17.20 2.61
N LEU A 154 9.44 16.47 2.29
CA LEU A 154 9.61 15.08 2.72
C LEU A 154 9.63 14.95 4.25
N ASP A 155 10.40 15.81 4.91
CA ASP A 155 10.58 15.76 6.37
C ASP A 155 9.26 15.94 7.10
N GLU A 156 8.40 16.89 6.64
CA GLU A 156 7.06 17.11 7.20
C GLU A 156 6.20 15.85 7.05
N VAL A 157 6.20 15.22 5.86
CA VAL A 157 5.40 14.01 5.60
C VAL A 157 5.87 12.85 6.47
N VAL A 158 7.17 12.61 6.56
CA VAL A 158 7.75 11.51 7.36
C VAL A 158 7.48 11.73 8.84
N GLU A 159 7.71 12.96 9.34
CA GLU A 159 7.45 13.29 10.74
C GLU A 159 5.97 13.09 11.09
N PHE A 160 5.05 13.58 10.25
CA PHE A 160 3.62 13.45 10.46
C PHE A 160 3.17 11.97 10.48
N LEU A 161 3.61 11.18 9.50
CA LEU A 161 3.28 9.76 9.42
C LEU A 161 3.87 8.94 10.59
N SER A 162 5.03 9.34 11.09
CA SER A 162 5.65 8.72 12.28
C SER A 162 4.86 8.99 13.56
N LYS A 163 4.14 10.12 13.63
CA LYS A 163 3.29 10.53 14.77
C LYS A 163 1.81 10.19 14.57
N ARG A 164 1.45 9.35 13.59
CA ARG A 164 0.07 8.92 13.35
C ARG A 164 -0.55 8.26 14.57
N PRO A 165 -1.88 8.16 14.67
CA PRO A 165 -2.55 7.38 15.72
C PRO A 165 -2.00 5.95 15.80
N GLU A 166 -1.73 5.46 17.04
CA GLU A 166 -0.99 4.23 17.28
C GLU A 166 -1.59 2.99 16.58
N MET A 167 -2.92 2.90 16.53
CA MET A 167 -3.63 1.75 15.96
C MET A 167 -4.04 1.96 14.50
N LEU A 168 -3.72 3.11 13.89
CA LEU A 168 -4.07 3.40 12.50
C LEU A 168 -3.05 2.76 11.54
N HIS A 169 -3.52 1.92 10.63
CA HIS A 169 -2.72 1.46 9.50
C HIS A 169 -2.64 2.54 8.43
N VAL A 170 -1.44 2.84 7.92
CA VAL A 170 -1.26 3.73 6.78
C VAL A 170 -0.46 3.01 5.69
N ILE A 171 -1.02 2.97 4.49
CA ILE A 171 -0.36 2.38 3.33
C ILE A 171 0.06 3.51 2.38
N VAL A 172 1.29 3.48 1.95
CA VAL A 172 1.89 4.44 1.03
C VAL A 172 2.31 3.73 -0.24
N THR A 173 1.92 4.24 -1.41
CA THR A 173 2.33 3.65 -2.68
C THR A 173 3.06 4.63 -3.59
N GLY A 174 3.74 4.07 -4.58
CA GLY A 174 4.37 4.81 -5.67
C GLY A 174 5.82 4.42 -5.88
N ARG A 175 6.34 4.82 -7.05
CA ARG A 175 7.74 4.54 -7.43
C ARG A 175 8.71 5.38 -6.66
N ASN A 176 9.91 4.82 -6.41
CA ASN A 176 11.06 5.53 -5.86
C ASN A 176 10.74 6.21 -4.52
N ALA A 177 10.23 5.46 -3.54
CA ALA A 177 10.12 5.96 -2.17
C ALA A 177 11.48 6.48 -1.68
N LYS A 178 11.47 7.61 -1.00
CA LYS A 178 12.67 8.23 -0.44
C LYS A 178 13.21 7.38 0.73
N PRO A 179 14.52 7.33 0.95
CA PRO A 179 15.15 6.54 2.02
C PRO A 179 14.56 6.83 3.40
N GLU A 180 14.28 8.08 3.71
CA GLU A 180 13.75 8.53 5.00
C GLU A 180 12.35 7.92 5.29
N LEU A 181 11.52 7.81 4.23
CA LEU A 181 10.21 7.18 4.34
C LEU A 181 10.33 5.65 4.49
N ILE A 182 11.32 5.04 3.83
CA ILE A 182 11.62 3.60 3.95
C ILE A 182 12.08 3.29 5.38
N GLU A 183 12.94 4.11 5.96
CA GLU A 183 13.44 3.94 7.32
C GLU A 183 12.33 4.10 8.37
N ALA A 184 11.41 5.04 8.18
CA ALA A 184 10.28 5.27 9.06
C ALA A 184 9.20 4.18 9.00
N ALA A 185 9.18 3.36 7.96
CA ALA A 185 8.14 2.37 7.71
C ALA A 185 8.32 1.09 8.53
N ASP A 186 7.19 0.47 8.92
CA ASP A 186 7.18 -0.83 9.59
C ASP A 186 7.30 -2.00 8.62
N LEU A 187 6.82 -1.83 7.39
CA LEU A 187 6.86 -2.83 6.33
C LEU A 187 7.12 -2.16 4.98
N VAL A 188 8.14 -2.60 4.30
CA VAL A 188 8.49 -2.13 2.96
C VAL A 188 8.53 -3.30 1.99
N THR A 189 7.86 -3.15 0.84
CA THR A 189 7.94 -4.10 -0.26
C THR A 189 8.37 -3.35 -1.52
N GLU A 190 9.50 -3.79 -2.11
CA GLU A 190 9.95 -3.28 -3.39
C GLU A 190 9.55 -4.23 -4.52
N MET A 191 8.76 -3.73 -5.46
CA MET A 191 8.33 -4.47 -6.65
C MET A 191 9.27 -4.22 -7.81
N THR A 192 10.02 -5.24 -8.19
CA THR A 192 10.95 -5.22 -9.32
C THR A 192 10.25 -5.63 -10.60
N GLN A 193 10.64 -4.96 -11.70
CA GLN A 193 10.16 -5.33 -13.04
C GLN A 193 11.06 -6.40 -13.64
N VAL A 194 10.57 -7.62 -13.74
CA VAL A 194 11.29 -8.73 -14.39
C VAL A 194 10.99 -8.75 -15.89
N LYS A 195 9.71 -8.62 -16.28
CA LYS A 195 9.24 -8.52 -17.67
C LYS A 195 8.13 -7.48 -17.78
N HIS A 196 7.94 -6.90 -18.97
CA HIS A 196 6.86 -5.94 -19.18
C HIS A 196 6.27 -6.07 -20.60
N PRO A 197 4.99 -6.45 -20.75
CA PRO A 197 4.40 -6.74 -22.06
C PRO A 197 4.39 -5.51 -23.00
N PHE A 198 4.18 -4.30 -22.46
CA PHE A 198 4.23 -3.07 -23.24
C PHE A 198 5.62 -2.81 -23.86
N ARG A 199 6.70 -3.08 -23.10
CA ARG A 199 8.07 -2.81 -23.54
C ARG A 199 8.66 -3.90 -24.43
N GLU A 200 8.30 -5.15 -24.16
CA GLU A 200 8.94 -6.32 -24.76
C GLU A 200 8.07 -6.96 -25.85
N GLN A 201 6.76 -6.74 -25.82
CA GLN A 201 5.81 -7.41 -26.71
C GLN A 201 4.88 -6.43 -27.43
N ASN A 202 5.04 -5.11 -27.26
CA ASN A 202 4.18 -4.08 -27.82
C ASN A 202 2.69 -4.24 -27.47
N VAL A 203 2.38 -4.85 -26.31
CA VAL A 203 1.02 -5.03 -25.82
C VAL A 203 0.58 -3.75 -25.11
N LYS A 204 -0.52 -3.15 -25.60
CA LYS A 204 -1.11 -1.95 -24.96
C LYS A 204 -1.77 -2.28 -23.61
N ALA A 205 -2.01 -1.25 -22.80
CA ALA A 205 -2.78 -1.35 -21.57
C ALA A 205 -4.16 -1.96 -21.83
N GLN A 206 -4.61 -2.86 -20.93
CA GLN A 206 -5.84 -3.62 -21.10
C GLN A 206 -6.76 -3.42 -19.89
N LYS A 207 -8.07 -3.33 -20.18
CA LYS A 207 -9.12 -3.28 -19.15
C LYS A 207 -9.06 -4.54 -18.27
N GLY A 208 -9.17 -4.33 -16.96
CA GLY A 208 -9.10 -5.40 -15.97
C GLY A 208 -7.68 -5.84 -15.59
N ILE A 209 -6.65 -5.30 -16.28
CA ILE A 209 -5.23 -5.53 -15.96
C ILE A 209 -4.52 -4.23 -15.54
N GLU A 210 -4.80 -3.14 -16.25
CA GLU A 210 -4.15 -1.84 -16.02
C GLU A 210 -5.13 -0.79 -15.45
N PHE A 211 -6.42 -0.94 -15.71
CA PHE A 211 -7.50 -0.04 -15.29
C PHE A 211 -8.84 -0.77 -15.20
#